data_5495214cf13432fb9e4c0c25579d9ce3
#
_entry.id   5495214cf13432fb9e4c0c25579d9ce3
#
_cell.length_a   1.000
_cell.length_b   1.000
_cell.length_c   1.000
_cell.angle_alpha   90.00
_cell.angle_beta   90.00
_cell.angle_gamma   90.00
#
_symmetry.space_group_name_H-M   'P 1'
#
loop_
_entity.id
_entity.type
_entity.pdbx_description
1 polymer ?
#
loop_
_entity_poly.entity_id
_entity_poly.type
_entity_poly.pdbx_seq_one_letter_code
_entity_poly.pdbx_strand_id
1 'polypeptide(L)'
;MLVCEMDAKGSLASAFDTAPLTFHPREIEPGLFAMAMNTEDALREYLRLFVKVPLLGKIGPLARTFDFVADAAPGVKEILGVGKLCHEVRERHYDLVVVDAEATGHIVAQVGAPKVIRDLVKVGLVRDQTEWMLDLLQDTTVTGVAIVTTPEEMPVTETLALLARLEPETGVAPSLLVANRVLPTRFDDAEQAVFDELDQARDMLIKAAGRGVGAVLTAAQIIEARRQNGERHLEWLRDEAPGLPIVVVPELFTRATGRRVVALVADALMADPKLSEVG
;
A
#
# COMPACT_ATOMS: atom_id res chain seq x y z
N MET A 1 12.74 13.01 0.79
CA MET A 1 11.60 12.08 0.83
C MET A 1 11.84 11.00 1.88
N LEU A 2 10.81 10.60 2.63
CA LEU A 2 10.85 9.48 3.59
C LEU A 2 9.90 8.37 3.12
N VAL A 3 10.34 7.11 3.17
CA VAL A 3 9.48 5.92 3.01
C VAL A 3 9.47 5.16 4.33
N CYS A 4 8.28 4.83 4.84
CA CYS A 4 8.10 4.13 6.11
C CYS A 4 7.32 2.83 5.92
N GLU A 5 7.89 1.72 6.38
CA GLU A 5 7.20 0.42 6.49
C GLU A 5 6.53 0.33 7.87
N MET A 6 5.20 0.17 7.89
CA MET A 6 4.44 0.08 9.15
C MET A 6 4.51 -1.31 9.79
N ASP A 7 4.57 -2.35 8.98
CA ASP A 7 4.50 -3.75 9.43
C ASP A 7 5.88 -4.38 9.70
N ALA A 8 6.98 -3.67 9.56
CA ALA A 8 8.36 -4.11 9.86
C ALA A 8 8.72 -5.54 9.39
N LYS A 9 8.12 -6.00 8.29
CA LYS A 9 8.39 -7.32 7.67
C LYS A 9 9.69 -7.36 6.87
N GLY A 10 10.32 -6.21 6.66
CA GLY A 10 11.54 -6.07 5.88
C GLY A 10 11.31 -6.01 4.36
N SER A 11 10.09 -5.72 3.93
CA SER A 11 9.72 -5.58 2.52
C SER A 11 10.47 -4.45 1.85
N LEU A 12 10.52 -3.27 2.50
CA LEU A 12 11.29 -2.12 1.99
C LEU A 12 12.79 -2.38 1.96
N ALA A 13 13.35 -3.03 2.99
CA ALA A 13 14.77 -3.40 2.99
C ALA A 13 15.12 -4.30 1.81
N SER A 14 14.25 -5.27 1.49
CA SER A 14 14.40 -6.14 0.33
C SER A 14 14.21 -5.39 -1.00
N ALA A 15 13.22 -4.50 -1.08
CA ALA A 15 12.95 -3.72 -2.28
C ALA A 15 14.10 -2.78 -2.65
N PHE A 16 14.80 -2.25 -1.66
CA PHE A 16 15.93 -1.34 -1.87
C PHE A 16 17.31 -1.99 -1.74
N ASP A 17 17.40 -3.32 -1.68
CA ASP A 17 18.65 -4.07 -1.53
C ASP A 17 19.53 -3.51 -0.40
N THR A 18 18.93 -3.24 0.77
CA THR A 18 19.60 -2.60 1.89
C THR A 18 19.55 -3.48 3.15
N ALA A 19 20.39 -3.16 4.13
CA ALA A 19 20.34 -3.80 5.44
C ALA A 19 18.98 -3.53 6.13
N PRO A 20 18.54 -4.38 7.07
CA PRO A 20 17.27 -4.19 7.79
C PRO A 20 17.09 -2.75 8.26
N LEU A 21 15.89 -2.22 8.07
CA LEU A 21 15.50 -0.88 8.50
C LEU A 21 15.19 -0.87 9.99
N THR A 22 15.35 0.30 10.60
CA THR A 22 15.04 0.54 12.01
C THR A 22 14.07 1.72 12.13
N PHE A 23 13.67 2.04 13.35
CA PHE A 23 12.85 3.20 13.64
C PHE A 23 13.52 4.53 13.26
N HIS A 24 14.86 4.60 13.32
CA HIS A 24 15.58 5.78 12.90
C HIS A 24 15.74 5.80 11.37
N PRO A 25 15.28 6.88 10.69
CA PRO A 25 15.42 7.03 9.26
C PRO A 25 16.87 6.92 8.81
N ARG A 26 17.12 6.15 7.77
CA ARG A 26 18.44 6.00 7.16
C ARG A 26 18.37 6.41 5.70
N GLU A 27 19.32 7.21 5.25
CA GLU A 27 19.46 7.54 3.84
C GLU A 27 19.89 6.29 3.06
N ILE A 28 19.07 5.89 2.06
CA ILE A 28 19.31 4.72 1.20
C ILE A 28 19.76 5.13 -0.20
N GLU A 29 19.37 6.33 -0.61
CA GLU A 29 19.84 7.03 -1.82
C GLU A 29 19.84 8.53 -1.53
N PRO A 30 20.55 9.36 -2.30
CA PRO A 30 20.60 10.80 -2.07
C PRO A 30 19.20 11.41 -2.01
N GLY A 31 18.83 11.94 -0.84
CA GLY A 31 17.52 12.53 -0.57
C GLY A 31 16.37 11.54 -0.32
N LEU A 32 16.63 10.23 -0.38
CA LEU A 32 15.67 9.18 -0.08
C LEU A 32 16.01 8.48 1.23
N PHE A 33 15.17 8.64 2.22
CA PHE A 33 15.29 8.03 3.54
C PHE A 33 14.27 6.90 3.69
N ALA A 34 14.64 5.85 4.41
CA ALA A 34 13.75 4.74 4.73
C ALA A 34 13.82 4.38 6.22
N MET A 35 12.68 3.99 6.77
CA MET A 35 12.55 3.51 8.14
C MET A 35 11.51 2.39 8.24
N ALA A 36 11.60 1.61 9.33
CA ALA A 36 10.54 0.68 9.72
C ALA A 36 9.95 1.12 11.06
N MET A 37 8.62 1.12 11.16
CA MET A 37 7.93 1.52 12.37
C MET A 37 8.21 0.53 13.51
N ASN A 38 8.40 1.07 14.70
CA ASN A 38 8.49 0.32 15.93
C ASN A 38 7.69 1.02 17.02
N THR A 39 6.72 0.34 17.60
CA THR A 39 5.78 0.93 18.58
C THR A 39 6.49 1.39 19.85
N GLU A 40 7.48 0.64 20.34
CA GLU A 40 8.21 0.97 21.56
C GLU A 40 9.06 2.23 21.37
N ASP A 41 9.74 2.33 20.23
CA ASP A 41 10.55 3.51 19.89
C ASP A 41 9.67 4.73 19.59
N ALA A 42 8.53 4.54 18.92
CA ALA A 42 7.54 5.61 18.71
C ALA A 42 7.00 6.16 20.04
N LEU A 43 6.71 5.28 21.00
CA LEU A 43 6.30 5.69 22.34
C LEU A 43 7.41 6.46 23.07
N ARG A 44 8.65 5.98 23.01
CA ARG A 44 9.80 6.67 23.63
C ARG A 44 9.97 8.07 23.05
N GLU A 45 9.88 8.21 21.74
CA GLU A 45 9.96 9.51 21.07
C GLU A 45 8.79 10.42 21.46
N TYR A 46 7.57 9.91 21.46
CA TYR A 46 6.38 10.65 21.90
C TYR A 46 6.54 11.21 23.33
N LEU A 47 6.97 10.37 24.27
CA LEU A 47 7.20 10.78 25.65
C LEU A 47 8.28 11.87 25.75
N ARG A 48 9.35 11.77 24.97
CA ARG A 48 10.41 12.76 24.92
C ARG A 48 9.94 14.12 24.38
N LEU A 49 9.18 14.09 23.27
CA LEU A 49 8.76 15.31 22.57
C LEU A 49 7.63 16.06 23.29
N PHE A 50 6.64 15.34 23.75
CA PHE A 50 5.38 15.92 24.20
C PHE A 50 5.21 15.92 25.73
N VAL A 51 5.67 14.88 26.41
CA VAL A 51 5.51 14.79 27.87
C VAL A 51 6.69 15.41 28.61
N LYS A 52 7.81 15.67 27.92
CA LYS A 52 9.02 16.32 28.46
C LYS A 52 9.54 15.66 29.76
N VAL A 53 9.31 14.36 29.94
CA VAL A 53 9.87 13.60 31.06
C VAL A 53 11.35 13.42 30.80
N PRO A 54 12.24 13.79 31.76
CA PRO A 54 13.65 13.49 31.64
C PRO A 54 13.84 11.97 31.67
N LEU A 55 14.14 11.37 30.53
CA LEU A 55 14.30 9.92 30.35
C LEU A 55 15.67 9.41 30.84
N LEU A 56 16.10 9.85 32.02
CA LEU A 56 17.34 9.39 32.61
C LEU A 56 17.13 8.01 33.27
N GLY A 57 17.40 6.96 32.53
CA GLY A 57 17.89 5.67 33.08
C GLY A 57 16.89 4.68 33.67
N LYS A 58 15.57 4.90 33.68
CA LYS A 58 14.60 3.98 34.34
C LYS A 58 13.36 3.64 33.50
N ILE A 59 13.49 3.49 32.19
CA ILE A 59 12.35 3.16 31.33
C ILE A 59 11.99 1.68 31.35
N GLY A 60 12.90 0.79 31.73
CA GLY A 60 12.65 -0.65 31.68
C GLY A 60 11.37 -1.13 32.36
N PRO A 61 11.03 -0.68 33.60
CA PRO A 61 9.75 -1.03 34.21
C PRO A 61 8.55 -0.31 33.60
N LEU A 62 8.70 0.96 33.19
CA LEU A 62 7.66 1.75 32.54
C LEU A 62 7.36 1.21 31.12
N ALA A 63 8.38 0.84 30.33
CA ALA A 63 8.18 0.26 29.00
C ALA A 63 7.33 -1.01 29.07
N ARG A 64 7.61 -1.93 30.00
CA ARG A 64 6.78 -3.14 30.21
C ARG A 64 5.35 -2.84 30.64
N THR A 65 5.15 -1.78 31.41
CA THR A 65 3.80 -1.33 31.80
C THR A 65 3.09 -0.71 30.62
N PHE A 66 3.79 0.00 29.74
CA PHE A 66 3.24 0.58 28.53
C PHE A 66 2.99 -0.45 27.42
N ASP A 67 3.84 -1.48 27.27
CA ASP A 67 3.55 -2.62 26.41
C ASP A 67 2.24 -3.29 26.82
N PHE A 68 2.02 -3.45 28.11
CA PHE A 68 0.75 -3.96 28.64
C PHE A 68 -0.43 -3.01 28.34
N VAL A 69 -0.24 -1.70 28.49
CA VAL A 69 -1.30 -0.70 28.18
C VAL A 69 -1.53 -0.59 26.67
N ALA A 70 -0.48 -0.63 25.86
CA ALA A 70 -0.57 -0.60 24.40
C ALA A 70 -1.23 -1.87 23.84
N ASP A 71 -0.99 -3.03 24.48
CA ASP A 71 -1.66 -4.30 24.13
C ASP A 71 -3.10 -4.35 24.68
N ALA A 72 -3.36 -3.67 25.79
CA ALA A 72 -4.68 -3.68 26.45
C ALA A 72 -5.64 -2.58 25.94
N ALA A 73 -5.13 -1.52 25.31
CA ALA A 73 -5.93 -0.41 24.83
C ALA A 73 -5.92 -0.35 23.28
N PRO A 74 -7.02 -0.77 22.62
CA PRO A 74 -7.15 -0.67 21.17
C PRO A 74 -6.88 0.76 20.67
N GLY A 75 -6.10 0.90 19.59
CA GLY A 75 -5.79 2.19 18.97
C GLY A 75 -4.53 2.89 19.48
N VAL A 76 -3.89 2.41 20.57
CA VAL A 76 -2.67 3.07 21.10
C VAL A 76 -1.46 2.79 20.20
N LYS A 77 -1.30 1.60 19.68
CA LYS A 77 -0.20 1.29 18.74
C LYS A 77 -0.35 2.07 17.44
N GLU A 78 -1.56 2.09 16.93
CA GLU A 78 -1.92 2.77 15.70
C GLU A 78 -1.67 4.28 15.80
N ILE A 79 -2.12 4.92 16.89
CA ILE A 79 -1.93 6.37 17.06
C ILE A 79 -0.47 6.76 17.25
N LEU A 80 0.36 5.93 17.87
CA LEU A 80 1.79 6.20 18.03
C LEU A 80 2.51 6.17 16.68
N GLY A 81 2.22 5.16 15.84
CA GLY A 81 2.77 5.06 14.50
C GLY A 81 2.33 6.20 13.59
N VAL A 82 1.03 6.45 13.51
CA VAL A 82 0.47 7.57 12.73
C VAL A 82 0.97 8.91 13.26
N GLY A 83 1.01 9.10 14.58
CA GLY A 83 1.48 10.33 15.21
C GLY A 83 2.95 10.64 14.89
N LYS A 84 3.82 9.63 14.82
CA LYS A 84 5.21 9.78 14.36
C LYS A 84 5.25 10.33 12.94
N LEU A 85 4.50 9.74 12.01
CA LEU A 85 4.49 10.15 10.61
C LEU A 85 3.88 11.55 10.42
N CYS A 86 2.77 11.83 11.10
CA CYS A 86 2.18 13.16 11.12
C CYS A 86 3.16 14.22 11.67
N HIS A 87 3.96 13.87 12.68
CA HIS A 87 5.01 14.77 13.20
C HIS A 87 6.08 15.08 12.15
N GLU A 88 6.57 14.08 11.41
CA GLU A 88 7.55 14.29 10.34
C GLU A 88 7.03 15.25 9.25
N VAL A 89 5.76 15.11 8.87
CA VAL A 89 5.10 16.01 7.91
C VAL A 89 4.93 17.42 8.49
N ARG A 90 4.43 17.53 9.73
CA ARG A 90 4.18 18.82 10.39
C ARG A 90 5.45 19.65 10.58
N GLU A 91 6.53 19.00 11.00
CA GLU A 91 7.83 19.66 11.20
C GLU A 91 8.60 19.87 9.90
N ARG A 92 8.05 19.40 8.76
CA ARG A 92 8.64 19.51 7.42
C ARG A 92 10.06 18.95 7.34
N HIS A 93 10.29 17.83 8.03
CA HIS A 93 11.58 17.14 7.95
C HIS A 93 11.82 16.55 6.56
N TYR A 94 10.74 16.26 5.83
CA TYR A 94 10.76 15.71 4.47
C TYR A 94 9.68 16.39 3.62
N ASP A 95 9.99 16.60 2.34
CA ASP A 95 9.01 17.17 1.38
C ASP A 95 7.86 16.19 1.05
N LEU A 96 8.14 14.90 1.16
CA LEU A 96 7.17 13.82 0.92
C LEU A 96 7.42 12.67 1.90
N VAL A 97 6.35 12.18 2.51
CA VAL A 97 6.34 10.96 3.34
C VAL A 97 5.44 9.93 2.68
N VAL A 98 6.00 8.79 2.30
CA VAL A 98 5.27 7.65 1.74
C VAL A 98 5.20 6.55 2.79
N VAL A 99 4.00 6.06 3.06
CA VAL A 99 3.75 5.06 4.08
C VAL A 99 3.31 3.75 3.43
N ASP A 100 4.14 2.71 3.55
CA ASP A 100 3.74 1.34 3.26
C ASP A 100 2.92 0.81 4.45
N ALA A 101 1.60 0.96 4.33
CA ALA A 101 0.65 0.68 5.39
C ALA A 101 0.38 -0.82 5.53
N GLU A 102 -0.15 -1.22 6.67
CA GLU A 102 -0.62 -2.59 6.86
C GLU A 102 -1.80 -2.93 5.93
N ALA A 103 -2.03 -4.24 5.75
CA ALA A 103 -3.06 -4.75 4.84
C ALA A 103 -4.47 -4.20 5.14
N THR A 104 -5.34 -4.24 4.14
CA THR A 104 -6.65 -3.58 4.01
C THR A 104 -7.51 -3.49 5.28
N GLY A 105 -7.51 -4.53 6.14
CA GLY A 105 -8.28 -4.51 7.39
C GLY A 105 -7.74 -3.57 8.47
N HIS A 106 -6.43 -3.30 8.48
CA HIS A 106 -5.75 -2.51 9.50
C HIS A 106 -5.63 -1.02 9.18
N ILE A 107 -5.60 -0.65 7.89
CA ILE A 107 -5.43 0.76 7.49
C ILE A 107 -6.55 1.66 8.05
N VAL A 108 -7.80 1.19 8.08
CA VAL A 108 -8.92 1.96 8.64
C VAL A 108 -8.72 2.21 10.14
N ALA A 109 -8.22 1.22 10.88
CA ALA A 109 -7.89 1.37 12.29
C ALA A 109 -6.70 2.33 12.48
N GLN A 110 -5.67 2.24 11.64
CA GLN A 110 -4.49 3.10 11.71
C GLN A 110 -4.84 4.57 11.49
N VAL A 111 -5.41 4.92 10.33
CA VAL A 111 -5.73 6.32 10.03
C VAL A 111 -6.93 6.85 10.82
N GLY A 112 -7.79 5.96 11.32
CA GLY A 112 -8.93 6.29 12.19
C GLY A 112 -8.58 6.45 13.68
N ALA A 113 -7.41 5.96 14.12
CA ALA A 113 -7.02 5.99 15.52
C ALA A 113 -7.08 7.40 16.16
N PRO A 114 -6.61 8.48 15.51
CA PRO A 114 -6.75 9.83 16.07
C PRO A 114 -8.20 10.23 16.33
N LYS A 115 -9.14 9.86 15.46
CA LYS A 115 -10.58 10.15 15.63
C LYS A 115 -11.15 9.41 16.82
N VAL A 116 -10.85 8.12 16.95
CA VAL A 116 -11.29 7.29 18.09
C VAL A 116 -10.78 7.84 19.41
N ILE A 117 -9.49 8.17 19.50
CA ILE A 117 -8.89 8.70 20.73
C ILE A 117 -9.44 10.09 21.05
N ARG A 118 -9.61 10.97 20.05
CA ARG A 118 -10.25 12.29 20.26
C ARG A 118 -11.64 12.17 20.84
N ASP A 119 -12.42 11.20 20.38
CA ASP A 119 -13.80 11.00 20.84
C ASP A 119 -13.87 10.45 22.28
N LEU A 120 -12.85 9.70 22.69
CA LEU A 120 -12.70 9.18 24.06
C LEU A 120 -12.17 10.24 25.03
N VAL A 121 -11.20 11.05 24.60
CA VAL A 121 -10.50 12.04 25.47
C VAL A 121 -11.07 13.43 25.20
N LYS A 122 -11.76 14.00 26.19
CA LYS A 122 -12.49 15.27 26.00
C LYS A 122 -11.62 16.52 26.14
N VAL A 123 -10.54 16.47 26.91
CA VAL A 123 -9.68 17.63 27.20
C VAL A 123 -8.22 17.23 27.42
N GLY A 124 -7.30 18.16 27.25
CA GLY A 124 -5.88 18.05 27.57
C GLY A 124 -5.01 17.65 26.40
N LEU A 125 -3.72 17.44 26.69
CA LEU A 125 -2.67 17.26 25.69
C LEU A 125 -2.99 16.21 24.62
N VAL A 126 -3.56 15.08 25.02
CA VAL A 126 -3.87 13.99 24.06
C VAL A 126 -4.93 14.43 23.07
N ARG A 127 -5.94 15.19 23.51
CA ARG A 127 -6.95 15.75 22.62
C ARG A 127 -6.33 16.72 21.62
N ASP A 128 -5.52 17.66 22.11
CA ASP A 128 -4.86 18.66 21.25
C ASP A 128 -3.95 17.96 20.21
N GLN A 129 -3.29 16.86 20.61
CA GLN A 129 -2.46 16.05 19.71
C GLN A 129 -3.31 15.34 18.64
N THR A 130 -4.45 14.80 18.98
CA THR A 130 -5.31 14.13 18.01
C THR A 130 -6.02 15.08 17.07
N GLU A 131 -6.34 16.30 17.49
CA GLU A 131 -6.97 17.33 16.64
C GLU A 131 -6.04 17.70 15.46
N TRP A 132 -4.81 18.10 15.71
CA TRP A 132 -3.91 18.47 14.62
C TRP A 132 -3.51 17.28 13.72
N MET A 133 -3.49 16.03 14.26
CA MET A 133 -3.30 14.84 13.43
C MET A 133 -4.46 14.66 12.45
N LEU A 134 -5.69 14.86 12.93
CA LEU A 134 -6.89 14.78 12.09
C LEU A 134 -6.91 15.88 11.03
N ASP A 135 -6.58 17.11 11.41
CA ASP A 135 -6.50 18.23 10.46
C ASP A 135 -5.56 17.90 9.32
N LEU A 136 -4.40 17.28 9.61
CA LEU A 136 -3.41 16.90 8.61
C LEU A 136 -3.88 15.69 7.77
N LEU A 137 -4.44 14.66 8.40
CA LEU A 137 -4.87 13.44 7.71
C LEU A 137 -6.10 13.66 6.82
N GLN A 138 -6.98 14.59 7.19
CA GLN A 138 -8.22 14.89 6.45
C GLN A 138 -8.04 16.00 5.41
N ASP A 139 -6.89 16.67 5.40
CA ASP A 139 -6.57 17.66 4.37
C ASP A 139 -6.11 16.96 3.08
N THR A 140 -6.99 16.91 2.10
CA THR A 140 -6.75 16.26 0.79
C THR A 140 -5.65 16.92 -0.03
N THR A 141 -5.18 18.11 0.35
CA THR A 141 -4.02 18.78 -0.27
C THR A 141 -2.70 18.30 0.32
N VAL A 142 -2.73 17.63 1.47
CA VAL A 142 -1.56 17.15 2.21
C VAL A 142 -1.50 15.63 2.25
N THR A 143 -2.64 14.98 2.46
CA THR A 143 -2.72 13.53 2.66
C THR A 143 -3.60 12.88 1.60
N GLY A 144 -3.10 11.80 1.01
CA GLY A 144 -3.84 10.96 0.08
C GLY A 144 -3.63 9.47 0.38
N VAL A 145 -4.62 8.66 0.11
CA VAL A 145 -4.54 7.20 0.20
C VAL A 145 -4.57 6.59 -1.19
N ALA A 146 -3.44 5.97 -1.58
CA ALA A 146 -3.37 5.15 -2.78
C ALA A 146 -3.67 3.68 -2.40
N ILE A 147 -4.70 3.09 -3.00
CA ILE A 147 -5.07 1.70 -2.75
C ILE A 147 -4.53 0.85 -3.90
N VAL A 148 -3.73 -0.16 -3.58
CA VAL A 148 -3.15 -1.09 -4.55
C VAL A 148 -3.94 -2.40 -4.51
N THR A 149 -4.42 -2.84 -5.68
CA THR A 149 -5.17 -4.09 -5.82
C THR A 149 -4.64 -4.90 -7.02
N THR A 150 -4.94 -6.19 -7.07
CA THR A 150 -4.76 -7.01 -8.27
C THR A 150 -6.12 -7.29 -8.92
N PRO A 151 -6.16 -7.53 -10.26
CA PRO A 151 -7.42 -7.74 -10.97
C PRO A 151 -7.96 -9.17 -10.76
N GLU A 152 -8.22 -9.51 -9.51
CA GLU A 152 -8.73 -10.80 -9.06
C GLU A 152 -9.95 -10.58 -8.15
N GLU A 153 -10.83 -11.59 -8.05
CA GLU A 153 -12.12 -11.47 -7.35
C GLU A 153 -11.96 -10.97 -5.89
N MET A 154 -11.15 -11.66 -5.09
CA MET A 154 -10.99 -11.30 -3.68
C MET A 154 -10.33 -9.92 -3.47
N PRO A 155 -9.19 -9.57 -4.09
CA PRO A 155 -8.59 -8.25 -3.95
C PRO A 155 -9.51 -7.11 -4.37
N VAL A 156 -10.27 -7.28 -5.44
CA VAL A 156 -11.24 -6.25 -5.88
C VAL A 156 -12.38 -6.12 -4.88
N THR A 157 -12.94 -7.24 -4.40
CA THR A 157 -13.99 -7.22 -3.36
C THR A 157 -13.51 -6.53 -2.08
N GLU A 158 -12.29 -6.83 -1.62
CA GLU A 158 -11.69 -6.19 -0.44
C GLU A 158 -11.43 -4.71 -0.67
N THR A 159 -11.01 -4.33 -1.87
CA THR A 159 -10.82 -2.92 -2.26
C THR A 159 -12.14 -2.16 -2.20
N LEU A 160 -13.21 -2.69 -2.75
CA LEU A 160 -14.53 -2.08 -2.71
C LEU A 160 -15.06 -1.96 -1.27
N ALA A 161 -14.85 -2.99 -0.46
CA ALA A 161 -15.20 -2.96 0.97
C ALA A 161 -14.38 -1.90 1.73
N LEU A 162 -13.09 -1.74 1.41
CA LEU A 162 -12.24 -0.68 1.98
C LEU A 162 -12.72 0.71 1.57
N LEU A 163 -13.00 0.93 0.29
CA LEU A 163 -13.52 2.20 -0.23
C LEU A 163 -14.81 2.62 0.47
N ALA A 164 -15.73 1.66 0.70
CA ALA A 164 -16.99 1.93 1.37
C ALA A 164 -16.82 2.35 2.84
N ARG A 165 -15.69 2.04 3.48
CA ARG A 165 -15.44 2.26 4.91
C ARG A 165 -14.46 3.39 5.20
N LEU A 166 -13.45 3.59 4.34
CA LEU A 166 -12.30 4.44 4.62
C LEU A 166 -12.75 5.86 4.99
N GLU A 167 -13.37 6.57 4.09
CA GLU A 167 -13.78 7.96 4.32
C GLU A 167 -14.87 8.11 5.37
N PRO A 168 -15.95 7.31 5.39
CA PRO A 168 -17.00 7.43 6.44
C PRO A 168 -16.46 7.17 7.85
N GLU A 169 -15.59 6.19 8.03
CA GLU A 169 -15.09 5.83 9.36
C GLU A 169 -13.95 6.76 9.83
N THR A 170 -13.10 7.23 8.92
CA THR A 170 -11.87 7.96 9.28
C THR A 170 -11.90 9.44 8.92
N GLY A 171 -12.66 9.83 7.91
CA GLY A 171 -12.64 11.16 7.30
C GLY A 171 -11.48 11.34 6.30
N VAL A 172 -10.73 10.28 5.98
CA VAL A 172 -9.60 10.30 5.03
C VAL A 172 -10.07 9.75 3.69
N ALA A 173 -9.98 10.57 2.65
CA ALA A 173 -10.44 10.20 1.31
C ALA A 173 -9.40 9.35 0.54
N PRO A 174 -9.84 8.36 -0.24
CA PRO A 174 -8.98 7.72 -1.22
C PRO A 174 -8.66 8.70 -2.36
N SER A 175 -7.42 8.66 -2.85
CA SER A 175 -6.95 9.57 -3.91
C SER A 175 -6.68 8.84 -5.22
N LEU A 176 -6.32 7.56 -5.15
CA LEU A 176 -5.86 6.80 -6.30
C LEU A 176 -6.09 5.30 -6.09
N LEU A 177 -6.46 4.60 -7.15
CA LEU A 177 -6.39 3.15 -7.25
C LEU A 177 -5.24 2.74 -8.18
N VAL A 178 -4.45 1.75 -7.76
CA VAL A 178 -3.41 1.14 -8.59
C VAL A 178 -3.81 -0.31 -8.84
N ALA A 179 -4.21 -0.61 -10.07
CA ALA A 179 -4.45 -1.97 -10.53
C ALA A 179 -3.11 -2.59 -10.93
N ASN A 180 -2.54 -3.38 -10.04
CA ASN A 180 -1.22 -3.99 -10.21
C ASN A 180 -1.31 -5.37 -10.88
N ARG A 181 -0.27 -5.78 -11.61
CA ARG A 181 -0.12 -7.09 -12.26
C ARG A 181 -1.23 -7.39 -13.28
N VAL A 182 -1.67 -6.38 -14.01
CA VAL A 182 -2.66 -6.53 -15.08
C VAL A 182 -2.03 -7.23 -16.28
N LEU A 183 -2.60 -8.35 -16.69
CA LEU A 183 -2.13 -9.06 -17.86
C LEU A 183 -2.41 -8.25 -19.13
N PRO A 184 -1.40 -7.97 -19.96
CA PRO A 184 -1.58 -7.20 -21.18
C PRO A 184 -2.39 -7.98 -22.23
N THR A 185 -3.17 -7.26 -23.04
CA THR A 185 -3.81 -7.80 -24.24
C THR A 185 -2.71 -8.28 -25.20
N ARG A 186 -2.81 -9.51 -25.65
CA ARG A 186 -1.81 -10.15 -26.51
C ARG A 186 -2.28 -10.35 -27.96
N PHE A 187 -3.58 -10.43 -28.14
CA PHE A 187 -4.23 -10.70 -29.41
C PHE A 187 -5.17 -9.55 -29.76
N ASP A 188 -5.19 -9.17 -31.03
CA ASP A 188 -6.30 -8.40 -31.57
C ASP A 188 -7.54 -9.29 -31.76
N ASP A 189 -8.67 -8.69 -32.16
CA ASP A 189 -9.94 -9.43 -32.29
C ASP A 189 -9.85 -10.57 -33.31
N ALA A 190 -9.09 -10.39 -34.39
CA ALA A 190 -8.91 -11.41 -35.43
C ALA A 190 -7.99 -12.55 -34.96
N GLU A 191 -6.91 -12.20 -34.26
CA GLU A 191 -5.98 -13.17 -33.64
C GLU A 191 -6.67 -13.95 -32.53
N GLN A 192 -7.53 -13.29 -31.73
CA GLN A 192 -8.31 -13.92 -30.68
C GLN A 192 -9.27 -14.97 -31.26
N ALA A 193 -9.98 -14.64 -32.35
CA ALA A 193 -10.85 -15.60 -33.03
C ALA A 193 -10.09 -16.85 -33.51
N VAL A 194 -8.89 -16.66 -34.08
CA VAL A 194 -8.01 -17.78 -34.46
C VAL A 194 -7.57 -18.57 -33.23
N PHE A 195 -7.18 -17.88 -32.15
CA PHE A 195 -6.72 -18.53 -30.91
C PHE A 195 -7.83 -19.42 -30.30
N ASP A 196 -9.07 -18.96 -30.30
CA ASP A 196 -10.21 -19.71 -29.78
C ASP A 196 -10.49 -20.99 -30.59
N GLU A 197 -10.17 -21.00 -31.88
CA GLU A 197 -10.31 -22.17 -32.76
C GLU A 197 -9.16 -23.20 -32.60
N LEU A 198 -8.01 -22.80 -32.04
CA LEU A 198 -6.82 -23.67 -31.93
C LEU A 198 -7.10 -24.94 -31.09
N ASP A 199 -8.04 -24.88 -30.16
CA ASP A 199 -8.38 -26.05 -29.36
C ASP A 199 -9.05 -27.17 -30.20
N GLN A 200 -9.84 -26.79 -31.19
CA GLN A 200 -10.43 -27.74 -32.14
C GLN A 200 -9.37 -28.40 -33.02
N ALA A 201 -8.27 -27.69 -33.31
CA ALA A 201 -7.15 -28.20 -34.09
C ALA A 201 -6.06 -28.90 -33.24
N ARG A 202 -6.25 -29.04 -31.92
CA ARG A 202 -5.24 -29.53 -30.94
C ARG A 202 -4.58 -30.83 -31.38
N ASP A 203 -5.34 -31.81 -31.75
CA ASP A 203 -4.82 -33.15 -32.15
C ASP A 203 -4.00 -33.08 -33.44
N MET A 204 -4.41 -32.26 -34.39
CA MET A 204 -3.68 -32.01 -35.61
C MET A 204 -2.34 -31.30 -35.34
N LEU A 205 -2.36 -30.31 -34.50
CA LEU A 205 -1.16 -29.57 -34.09
C LEU A 205 -0.17 -30.44 -33.32
N ILE A 206 -0.65 -31.32 -32.42
CA ILE A 206 0.19 -32.28 -31.71
C ILE A 206 0.82 -33.29 -32.68
N LYS A 207 0.08 -33.77 -33.68
CA LYS A 207 0.61 -34.66 -34.71
C LYS A 207 1.69 -33.99 -35.57
N ALA A 208 1.48 -32.71 -35.91
CA ALA A 208 2.40 -31.96 -36.79
C ALA A 208 3.67 -31.48 -36.06
N ALA A 209 3.55 -31.00 -34.81
CA ALA A 209 4.62 -30.32 -34.08
C ALA A 209 5.04 -31.00 -32.77
N GLY A 210 4.42 -32.14 -32.42
CA GLY A 210 4.77 -32.94 -31.24
C GLY A 210 4.00 -32.57 -29.97
N ARG A 211 4.14 -33.43 -28.94
CA ARG A 211 3.33 -33.33 -27.69
C ARG A 211 3.53 -32.02 -26.92
N GLY A 212 4.66 -31.36 -27.08
CA GLY A 212 4.93 -30.07 -26.41
C GLY A 212 3.94 -28.97 -26.78
N VAL A 213 3.38 -28.97 -27.99
CA VAL A 213 2.38 -27.99 -28.44
C VAL A 213 1.12 -28.04 -27.60
N GLY A 214 0.67 -29.22 -27.21
CA GLY A 214 -0.51 -29.35 -26.34
C GLY A 214 -0.34 -28.65 -24.99
N ALA A 215 0.83 -28.76 -24.38
CA ALA A 215 1.13 -28.07 -23.12
C ALA A 215 1.19 -26.53 -23.30
N VAL A 216 1.78 -26.06 -24.41
CA VAL A 216 1.83 -24.61 -24.73
C VAL A 216 0.42 -24.06 -24.94
N LEU A 217 -0.43 -24.74 -25.71
CA LEU A 217 -1.82 -24.31 -25.91
C LEU A 217 -2.59 -24.25 -24.60
N THR A 218 -2.45 -25.26 -23.74
CA THR A 218 -3.12 -25.25 -22.41
C THR A 218 -2.63 -24.06 -21.55
N ALA A 219 -1.33 -23.82 -21.52
CA ALA A 219 -0.77 -22.68 -20.78
C ALA A 219 -1.27 -21.32 -21.32
N ALA A 220 -1.32 -21.18 -22.64
CA ALA A 220 -1.83 -19.98 -23.29
C ALA A 220 -3.31 -19.75 -22.99
N GLN A 221 -4.13 -20.79 -23.03
CA GLN A 221 -5.55 -20.71 -22.67
C GLN A 221 -5.77 -20.31 -21.21
N ILE A 222 -4.97 -20.84 -20.27
CA ILE A 222 -5.02 -20.45 -18.86
C ILE A 222 -4.69 -18.98 -18.68
N ILE A 223 -3.64 -18.49 -19.36
CA ILE A 223 -3.23 -17.08 -19.26
C ILE A 223 -4.31 -16.18 -19.86
N GLU A 224 -4.89 -16.54 -21.00
CA GLU A 224 -5.95 -15.75 -21.64
C GLU A 224 -7.22 -15.72 -20.80
N ALA A 225 -7.63 -16.83 -20.24
CA ALA A 225 -8.78 -16.89 -19.32
C ALA A 225 -8.53 -16.01 -18.07
N ARG A 226 -7.30 -15.99 -17.53
CA ARG A 226 -6.95 -15.09 -16.43
C ARG A 226 -6.99 -13.62 -16.84
N ARG A 227 -6.50 -13.27 -18.04
CA ARG A 227 -6.56 -11.91 -18.58
C ARG A 227 -8.01 -11.43 -18.70
N GLN A 228 -8.89 -12.23 -19.33
CA GLN A 228 -10.31 -11.90 -19.49
C GLN A 228 -11.05 -11.78 -18.15
N ASN A 229 -10.73 -12.65 -17.19
CA ASN A 229 -11.24 -12.52 -15.82
C ASN A 229 -10.77 -11.23 -15.17
N GLY A 230 -9.48 -10.91 -15.28
CA GLY A 230 -8.92 -9.68 -14.75
C GLY A 230 -9.55 -8.43 -15.35
N GLU A 231 -9.82 -8.43 -16.65
CA GLU A 231 -10.49 -7.32 -17.31
C GLU A 231 -11.91 -7.08 -16.76
N ARG A 232 -12.71 -8.15 -16.57
CA ARG A 232 -14.04 -8.06 -15.95
C ARG A 232 -13.98 -7.49 -14.52
N HIS A 233 -12.98 -7.88 -13.73
CA HIS A 233 -12.81 -7.33 -12.37
C HIS A 233 -12.37 -5.86 -12.38
N LEU A 234 -11.57 -5.44 -13.38
CA LEU A 234 -11.22 -4.03 -13.56
C LEU A 234 -12.40 -3.18 -14.02
N GLU A 235 -13.27 -3.73 -14.89
CA GLU A 235 -14.51 -3.07 -15.29
C GLU A 235 -15.42 -2.89 -14.08
N TRP A 236 -15.64 -3.94 -13.30
CA TRP A 236 -16.39 -3.87 -12.05
C TRP A 236 -15.83 -2.81 -11.09
N LEU A 237 -14.51 -2.76 -10.90
CA LEU A 237 -13.86 -1.75 -10.06
C LEU A 237 -14.09 -0.32 -10.58
N ARG A 238 -14.08 -0.11 -11.91
CA ARG A 238 -14.37 1.19 -12.52
C ARG A 238 -15.82 1.63 -12.32
N ASP A 239 -16.75 0.68 -12.43
CA ASP A 239 -18.18 0.95 -12.28
C ASP A 239 -18.54 1.31 -10.84
N GLU A 240 -17.93 0.64 -9.85
CA GLU A 240 -18.22 0.83 -8.42
C GLU A 240 -17.42 1.99 -7.78
N ALA A 241 -16.34 2.46 -8.43
CA ALA A 241 -15.52 3.57 -7.94
C ALA A 241 -15.47 4.74 -8.96
N PRO A 242 -16.63 5.30 -9.36
CA PRO A 242 -16.67 6.36 -10.35
C PRO A 242 -15.96 7.62 -9.84
N GLY A 243 -15.10 8.20 -10.68
CA GLY A 243 -14.37 9.43 -10.36
C GLY A 243 -13.06 9.24 -9.60
N LEU A 244 -12.75 8.04 -9.12
CA LEU A 244 -11.44 7.74 -8.55
C LEU A 244 -10.47 7.31 -9.67
N PRO A 245 -9.32 8.00 -9.85
CA PRO A 245 -8.35 7.62 -10.87
C PRO A 245 -7.85 6.19 -10.66
N ILE A 246 -7.82 5.38 -11.74
CA ILE A 246 -7.27 4.03 -11.71
C ILE A 246 -6.07 3.99 -12.64
N VAL A 247 -4.89 3.78 -12.08
CA VAL A 247 -3.62 3.60 -12.79
C VAL A 247 -3.35 2.10 -12.95
N VAL A 248 -2.88 1.70 -14.12
CA VAL A 248 -2.65 0.30 -14.44
C VAL A 248 -1.16 0.00 -14.50
N VAL A 249 -0.71 -0.96 -13.68
CA VAL A 249 0.64 -1.52 -13.74
C VAL A 249 0.56 -2.91 -14.36
N PRO A 250 1.18 -3.14 -15.52
CA PRO A 250 1.15 -4.44 -16.19
C PRO A 250 1.93 -5.51 -15.42
N GLU A 251 1.59 -6.77 -15.65
CA GLU A 251 2.42 -7.89 -15.19
C GLU A 251 3.76 -7.87 -15.95
N LEU A 252 4.84 -7.68 -15.22
CA LEU A 252 6.16 -7.39 -15.81
C LEU A 252 6.92 -8.63 -16.30
N PHE A 253 6.45 -9.85 -15.98
CA PHE A 253 7.10 -11.11 -16.39
C PHE A 253 8.63 -11.13 -16.18
N THR A 254 9.11 -10.49 -15.13
CA THR A 254 10.53 -10.36 -14.83
C THR A 254 10.96 -11.31 -13.73
N ARG A 255 12.25 -11.70 -13.73
CA ARG A 255 12.93 -12.35 -12.61
C ARG A 255 13.78 -11.37 -11.79
N ALA A 256 13.70 -10.10 -12.10
CA ALA A 256 14.38 -9.06 -11.33
C ALA A 256 13.84 -9.00 -9.91
N THR A 257 14.70 -8.66 -8.96
CA THR A 257 14.42 -8.44 -7.56
C THR A 257 15.02 -7.12 -7.12
N GLY A 258 14.70 -6.67 -5.92
CA GLY A 258 15.29 -5.48 -5.32
C GLY A 258 15.07 -4.21 -6.14
N ARG A 259 16.03 -3.31 -6.15
CA ARG A 259 15.96 -2.01 -6.82
C ARG A 259 15.59 -2.10 -8.31
N ARG A 260 16.00 -3.18 -8.97
CA ARG A 260 15.70 -3.34 -10.39
C ARG A 260 14.21 -3.52 -10.67
N VAL A 261 13.50 -4.28 -9.83
CA VAL A 261 12.04 -4.41 -9.99
C VAL A 261 11.33 -3.13 -9.57
N VAL A 262 11.83 -2.43 -8.56
CA VAL A 262 11.28 -1.11 -8.16
C VAL A 262 11.37 -0.13 -9.33
N ALA A 263 12.52 -0.05 -10.01
CA ALA A 263 12.68 0.80 -11.20
C ALA A 263 11.68 0.43 -12.31
N LEU A 264 11.54 -0.87 -12.62
CA LEU A 264 10.59 -1.33 -13.65
C LEU A 264 9.13 -0.99 -13.31
N VAL A 265 8.75 -1.08 -12.03
CA VAL A 265 7.41 -0.67 -11.57
C VAL A 265 7.24 0.84 -11.67
N ALA A 266 8.25 1.61 -11.29
CA ALA A 266 8.23 3.07 -11.40
C ALA A 266 8.08 3.52 -12.86
N ASP A 267 8.85 2.92 -13.79
CA ASP A 267 8.73 3.19 -15.22
C ASP A 267 7.32 2.87 -15.75
N ALA A 268 6.74 1.74 -15.31
CA ALA A 268 5.39 1.34 -15.69
C ALA A 268 4.32 2.30 -15.15
N LEU A 269 4.45 2.77 -13.90
CA LEU A 269 3.58 3.78 -13.31
C LEU A 269 3.65 5.10 -14.08
N MET A 270 4.86 5.58 -14.37
CA MET A 270 5.07 6.84 -15.08
C MET A 270 4.62 6.81 -16.55
N ALA A 271 4.49 5.61 -17.13
CA ALA A 271 3.99 5.45 -18.49
C ALA A 271 2.46 5.55 -18.60
N ASP A 272 1.72 5.49 -17.49
CA ASP A 272 0.26 5.63 -17.51
C ASP A 272 -0.13 7.10 -17.70
N PRO A 273 -0.90 7.44 -18.76
CA PRO A 273 -1.29 8.83 -19.07
C PRO A 273 -2.03 9.55 -17.93
N LYS A 274 -2.75 8.78 -17.10
CA LYS A 274 -3.54 9.33 -15.99
C LYS A 274 -2.69 9.95 -14.89
N LEU A 275 -1.44 9.50 -14.71
CA LEU A 275 -0.50 10.13 -13.79
C LEU A 275 0.10 11.42 -14.37
N SER A 276 0.19 11.53 -15.69
CA SER A 276 0.70 12.73 -16.36
C SER A 276 -0.28 13.92 -16.27
N GLU A 277 -1.56 13.67 -15.99
CA GLU A 277 -2.62 14.69 -15.90
C GLU A 277 -2.82 15.22 -14.47
N VAL A 278 -2.20 14.63 -13.48
CA VAL A 278 -2.35 14.96 -12.04
C VAL A 278 -1.20 15.84 -11.53
N GLY A 279 -0.24 16.19 -12.38
CA GLY A 279 0.94 17.02 -12.06
C GLY A 279 0.75 18.52 -12.22
#